data_349daeca812adc8fe77509c52e6b793c
#
_entry.id   349daeca812adc8fe77509c52e6b793c
#
_cell.length_a   1.000
_cell.length_b   1.000
_cell.length_c   1.000
_cell.angle_alpha   90.00
_cell.angle_beta   90.00
_cell.angle_gamma   90.00
#
_symmetry.space_group_name_H-M   'P 1'
#
loop_
_entity.id
_entity.type
_entity.pdbx_description
1 polymer ?
#
loop_
_entity_poly.entity_id
_entity_poly.type
_entity_poly.pdbx_seq_one_letter_code
_entity_poly.pdbx_strand_id
1 'polypeptide(L)'
;MIETAQAFGVDIGGSGIKAAPVNLEKGEFAEPRLKILTPEVSTPKAVGEIVRQQLEHFEVPESAPVGIAFPAPIHVGEKLGYMANLDQSWVGVDVTEVFSEACGRPVTVVNDADAAGLAEQQFGAAKGQDGLVIAATLGTGIGTALIFNGQLIPNTELGHLELLKGKGDAEKYAASSIREKLDMGYKKWAKRLTKYYSLMEFYLDPQLFVVGGGVSRVSEKFLPYIDIKTPIVAAKLHNEAGIIGAAYYASVKQQ
;
A
#
# COMPACT_ATOMS: atom_id res chain seq x y z
N MET A 1 -27.02 10.79 -3.21
CA MET A 1 -26.17 11.65 -2.36
C MET A 1 -25.37 10.74 -1.45
N ILE A 2 -24.04 10.83 -1.49
CA ILE A 2 -23.14 10.02 -0.67
C ILE A 2 -23.12 10.64 0.75
N GLU A 3 -24.18 10.43 1.52
CA GLU A 3 -24.31 11.01 2.88
C GLU A 3 -23.34 10.41 3.91
N THR A 4 -22.61 9.32 3.56
CA THR A 4 -21.73 8.61 4.49
C THR A 4 -20.27 8.52 4.02
N ALA A 5 -19.95 8.95 2.79
CA ALA A 5 -18.58 8.97 2.32
C ALA A 5 -17.91 10.27 2.75
N GLN A 6 -16.83 10.16 3.51
CA GLN A 6 -16.08 11.31 4.02
C GLN A 6 -14.82 11.59 3.20
N ALA A 7 -14.38 10.65 2.35
CA ALA A 7 -13.23 10.81 1.46
C ALA A 7 -13.31 9.83 0.28
N PHE A 8 -12.50 10.06 -0.74
CA PHE A 8 -12.38 9.19 -1.90
C PHE A 8 -10.97 8.61 -2.00
N GLY A 9 -10.87 7.30 -2.20
CA GLY A 9 -9.60 6.60 -2.33
C GLY A 9 -9.41 5.97 -3.69
N VAL A 10 -8.18 6.03 -4.20
CA VAL A 10 -7.74 5.39 -5.44
C VAL A 10 -6.51 4.52 -5.14
N ASP A 11 -6.45 3.32 -5.70
CA ASP A 11 -5.31 2.40 -5.65
C ASP A 11 -4.83 2.14 -7.08
N ILE A 12 -3.63 2.63 -7.41
CA ILE A 12 -3.02 2.49 -8.73
C ILE A 12 -2.12 1.28 -8.74
N GLY A 13 -2.58 0.22 -9.41
CA GLY A 13 -1.79 -1.00 -9.59
C GLY A 13 -1.45 -1.27 -11.05
N GLY A 14 -0.42 -2.06 -11.30
CA GLY A 14 0.02 -2.43 -12.65
C GLY A 14 -1.00 -3.22 -13.47
N SER A 15 -2.01 -3.85 -12.86
CA SER A 15 -3.06 -4.62 -13.55
C SER A 15 -4.44 -3.98 -13.50
N GLY A 16 -4.59 -2.87 -12.79
CA GLY A 16 -5.87 -2.17 -12.66
C GLY A 16 -5.85 -1.08 -11.61
N ILE A 17 -6.54 0.00 -11.93
CA ILE A 17 -6.75 1.17 -11.08
C ILE A 17 -8.12 1.01 -10.43
N LYS A 18 -8.16 1.04 -9.12
CA LYS A 18 -9.36 0.78 -8.34
C LYS A 18 -9.68 2.01 -7.49
N ALA A 19 -10.95 2.37 -7.39
CA ALA A 19 -11.37 3.50 -6.58
C ALA A 19 -12.71 3.24 -5.91
N ALA A 20 -12.93 3.88 -4.76
CA ALA A 20 -14.20 3.87 -4.06
C ALA A 20 -14.34 5.09 -3.15
N PRO A 21 -15.58 5.56 -2.91
CA PRO A 21 -15.90 6.41 -1.76
C PRO A 21 -15.74 5.60 -0.46
N VAL A 22 -15.15 6.23 0.56
CA VAL A 22 -14.82 5.57 1.84
C VAL A 22 -15.55 6.22 3.00
N ASN A 23 -16.19 5.40 3.81
CA ASN A 23 -16.71 5.80 5.12
C ASN A 23 -15.58 5.69 6.15
N LEU A 24 -15.02 6.82 6.57
CA LEU A 24 -13.89 6.89 7.49
C LEU A 24 -14.24 6.60 8.95
N GLU A 25 -15.49 6.56 9.32
CA GLU A 25 -15.89 6.13 10.68
C GLU A 25 -15.75 4.62 10.84
N LYS A 26 -16.09 3.89 9.76
CA LYS A 26 -16.08 2.43 9.74
C LYS A 26 -14.82 1.82 9.13
N GLY A 27 -14.12 2.56 8.26
CA GLY A 27 -13.01 2.03 7.47
C GLY A 27 -13.49 1.06 6.38
N GLU A 28 -14.61 1.36 5.75
CA GLU A 28 -15.27 0.52 4.74
C GLU A 28 -15.62 1.35 3.50
N PHE A 29 -15.81 0.69 2.38
CA PHE A 29 -16.33 1.35 1.19
C PHE A 29 -17.79 1.78 1.41
N ALA A 30 -18.11 3.02 1.04
CA ALA A 30 -19.49 3.51 1.06
C ALA A 30 -20.30 2.95 -0.12
N GLU A 31 -19.62 2.64 -1.23
CA GLU A 31 -20.17 2.02 -2.44
C GLU A 31 -19.20 0.97 -2.99
N PRO A 32 -19.68 -0.01 -3.79
CA PRO A 32 -18.80 -0.99 -4.42
C PRO A 32 -17.70 -0.33 -5.25
N ARG A 33 -16.45 -0.77 -5.06
CA ARG A 33 -15.32 -0.22 -5.80
C ARG A 33 -15.44 -0.40 -7.32
N LEU A 34 -15.07 0.61 -8.09
CA LEU A 34 -14.86 0.54 -9.53
C LEU A 34 -13.42 0.13 -9.83
N LYS A 35 -13.24 -0.86 -10.71
CA LYS A 35 -11.93 -1.22 -11.26
C LYS A 35 -11.91 -0.95 -12.76
N ILE A 36 -10.94 -0.16 -13.20
CA ILE A 36 -10.59 0.04 -14.61
C ILE A 36 -9.22 -0.61 -14.83
N LEU A 37 -9.03 -1.31 -15.95
CA LEU A 37 -7.74 -1.93 -16.26
C LEU A 37 -6.68 -0.86 -16.49
N THR A 38 -5.49 -1.08 -15.96
CA THR A 38 -4.34 -0.21 -16.24
C THR A 38 -4.00 -0.34 -17.73
N PRO A 39 -3.85 0.78 -18.47
CA PRO A 39 -3.49 0.74 -19.88
C PRO A 39 -2.14 0.05 -20.09
N GLU A 40 -1.98 -0.62 -21.22
CA GLU A 40 -0.70 -1.23 -21.59
C GLU A 40 0.43 -0.18 -21.62
N VAL A 41 0.13 1.03 -22.12
CA VAL A 41 1.00 2.20 -22.03
C VAL A 41 0.45 3.13 -20.95
N SER A 42 0.86 2.90 -19.71
CA SER A 42 0.34 3.55 -18.49
C SER A 42 1.03 4.90 -18.22
N THR A 43 0.99 5.82 -19.20
CA THR A 43 1.55 7.17 -19.07
C THR A 43 0.84 7.99 -17.98
N PRO A 44 1.48 9.05 -17.42
CA PRO A 44 0.85 9.99 -16.50
C PRO A 44 -0.52 10.49 -16.98
N LYS A 45 -0.61 10.88 -18.25
CA LYS A 45 -1.86 11.35 -18.85
C LYS A 45 -2.94 10.25 -18.89
N ALA A 46 -2.59 9.04 -19.31
CA ALA A 46 -3.55 7.94 -19.44
C ALA A 46 -4.09 7.50 -18.08
N VAL A 47 -3.20 7.41 -17.06
CA VAL A 47 -3.59 7.04 -15.69
C VAL A 47 -4.38 8.16 -15.01
N GLY A 48 -3.97 9.42 -15.18
CA GLY A 48 -4.69 10.59 -14.68
C GLY A 48 -6.12 10.68 -15.22
N GLU A 49 -6.31 10.40 -16.51
CA GLU A 49 -7.63 10.36 -17.15
C GLU A 49 -8.53 9.27 -16.54
N ILE A 50 -7.98 8.11 -16.19
CA ILE A 50 -8.75 7.05 -15.50
C ILE A 50 -9.19 7.50 -14.12
N VAL A 51 -8.32 8.16 -13.36
CA VAL A 51 -8.68 8.69 -12.04
C VAL A 51 -9.78 9.74 -12.17
N ARG A 52 -9.70 10.64 -13.15
CA ARG A 52 -10.75 11.62 -13.44
C ARG A 52 -12.09 10.95 -13.75
N GLN A 53 -12.10 9.91 -14.60
CA GLN A 53 -13.31 9.14 -14.92
C GLN A 53 -13.90 8.45 -13.69
N GLN A 54 -13.07 7.96 -12.77
CA GLN A 54 -13.55 7.38 -11.51
C GLN A 54 -14.18 8.42 -10.59
N LEU A 55 -13.60 9.64 -10.50
CA LEU A 55 -14.21 10.75 -9.75
C LEU A 55 -15.58 11.14 -10.32
N GLU A 56 -15.69 11.21 -11.64
CA GLU A 56 -16.96 11.52 -12.33
C GLU A 56 -18.00 10.41 -12.13
N HIS A 57 -17.58 9.13 -12.24
CA HIS A 57 -18.47 7.99 -12.05
C HIS A 57 -19.15 7.98 -10.67
N PHE A 58 -18.40 8.33 -9.63
CA PHE A 58 -18.92 8.39 -8.26
C PHE A 58 -19.48 9.77 -7.88
N GLU A 59 -19.55 10.71 -8.81
CA GLU A 59 -20.01 12.08 -8.56
C GLU A 59 -19.37 12.69 -7.30
N VAL A 60 -18.04 12.51 -7.17
CA VAL A 60 -17.29 12.87 -5.94
C VAL A 60 -17.37 14.37 -5.68
N PRO A 61 -17.94 14.82 -4.55
CA PRO A 61 -18.07 16.24 -4.24
C PRO A 61 -16.71 16.95 -4.26
N GLU A 62 -16.66 18.21 -4.71
CA GLU A 62 -15.41 18.99 -4.74
C GLU A 62 -14.75 19.15 -3.37
N SER A 63 -15.55 19.19 -2.31
CA SER A 63 -15.11 19.29 -0.92
C SER A 63 -14.57 17.99 -0.34
N ALA A 64 -14.80 16.84 -1.00
CA ALA A 64 -14.32 15.56 -0.47
C ALA A 64 -12.81 15.39 -0.68
N PRO A 65 -12.03 15.05 0.34
CA PRO A 65 -10.62 14.72 0.19
C PRO A 65 -10.42 13.55 -0.79
N VAL A 66 -9.44 13.67 -1.68
CA VAL A 66 -9.06 12.62 -2.64
C VAL A 66 -7.65 12.14 -2.35
N GLY A 67 -7.52 10.85 -2.02
CA GLY A 67 -6.25 10.19 -1.77
C GLY A 67 -5.94 9.15 -2.84
N ILE A 68 -4.67 9.09 -3.25
CA ILE A 68 -4.18 8.17 -4.28
C ILE A 68 -3.02 7.34 -3.73
N ALA A 69 -3.20 6.04 -3.63
CA ALA A 69 -2.12 5.08 -3.38
C ALA A 69 -1.37 4.83 -4.70
N PHE A 70 -0.07 5.10 -4.71
CA PHE A 70 0.78 5.05 -5.89
C PHE A 70 1.96 4.09 -5.68
N PRO A 71 2.34 3.27 -6.70
CA PRO A 71 3.33 2.20 -6.54
C PRO A 71 4.77 2.70 -6.63
N ALA A 72 5.11 3.75 -5.90
CA ALA A 72 6.47 4.29 -5.73
C ALA A 72 6.56 5.16 -4.47
N PRO A 73 7.76 5.40 -3.93
CA PRO A 73 7.99 6.42 -2.89
C PRO A 73 7.58 7.81 -3.37
N ILE A 74 6.84 8.54 -2.53
CA ILE A 74 6.31 9.86 -2.85
C ILE A 74 6.90 10.91 -1.92
N HIS A 75 7.65 11.85 -2.49
CA HIS A 75 8.17 13.03 -1.81
C HIS A 75 7.46 14.27 -2.36
N VAL A 76 6.75 14.98 -1.48
CA VAL A 76 5.95 16.15 -1.90
C VAL A 76 6.84 17.22 -2.53
N GLY A 77 6.48 17.68 -3.73
CA GLY A 77 7.24 18.68 -4.49
C GLY A 77 8.50 18.16 -5.15
N GLU A 78 8.74 16.84 -5.12
CA GLU A 78 9.87 16.21 -5.80
C GLU A 78 9.43 15.39 -7.01
N LYS A 79 10.33 15.30 -7.98
CA LYS A 79 10.12 14.49 -9.17
C LYS A 79 10.46 13.03 -8.91
N LEU A 80 9.63 12.13 -9.45
CA LEU A 80 9.86 10.71 -9.31
C LEU A 80 11.19 10.28 -9.92
N GLY A 81 12.05 9.63 -9.13
CA GLY A 81 13.38 9.19 -9.57
C GLY A 81 13.40 7.84 -10.30
N TYR A 82 12.41 6.98 -10.02
CA TYR A 82 12.36 5.60 -10.54
C TYR A 82 10.91 5.09 -10.62
N MET A 83 10.64 4.23 -11.60
CA MET A 83 9.34 3.55 -11.77
C MET A 83 9.56 2.09 -12.15
N ALA A 84 8.95 1.17 -11.39
CA ALA A 84 9.04 -0.27 -11.64
C ALA A 84 7.81 -0.84 -12.36
N ASN A 85 6.62 -0.37 -12.01
CA ASN A 85 5.36 -1.05 -12.31
C ASN A 85 4.45 -0.31 -13.30
N LEU A 86 4.84 0.89 -13.73
CA LEU A 86 4.14 1.70 -14.73
C LEU A 86 5.12 2.15 -15.83
N ASP A 87 4.62 2.94 -16.78
CA ASP A 87 5.43 3.47 -17.89
C ASP A 87 6.59 4.35 -17.39
N GLN A 88 7.74 4.30 -18.09
CA GLN A 88 8.93 5.06 -17.70
C GLN A 88 8.76 6.58 -17.83
N SER A 89 7.73 7.06 -18.53
CA SER A 89 7.39 8.50 -18.59
C SER A 89 6.98 9.10 -17.25
N TRP A 90 6.76 8.29 -16.22
CA TRP A 90 6.59 8.75 -14.85
C TRP A 90 7.89 9.26 -14.20
N VAL A 91 9.06 8.85 -14.71
CA VAL A 91 10.34 9.34 -14.19
C VAL A 91 10.53 10.80 -14.57
N GLY A 92 10.85 11.62 -13.59
CA GLY A 92 11.08 13.06 -13.77
C GLY A 92 9.84 13.94 -13.68
N VAL A 93 8.65 13.39 -13.28
CA VAL A 93 7.44 14.19 -13.06
C VAL A 93 7.07 14.26 -11.58
N ASP A 94 6.41 15.34 -11.17
CA ASP A 94 5.74 15.41 -9.87
C ASP A 94 4.40 14.69 -9.97
N VAL A 95 4.27 13.58 -9.26
CA VAL A 95 3.09 12.71 -9.29
C VAL A 95 1.86 13.42 -8.74
N THR A 96 2.03 14.25 -7.71
CA THR A 96 0.92 15.00 -7.10
C THR A 96 0.39 16.08 -8.03
N GLU A 97 1.28 16.78 -8.73
CA GLU A 97 0.91 17.79 -9.74
C GLU A 97 0.13 17.14 -10.89
N VAL A 98 0.64 16.03 -11.46
CA VAL A 98 -0.03 15.30 -12.54
C VAL A 98 -1.46 14.91 -12.20
N PHE A 99 -1.68 14.35 -11.02
CA PHE A 99 -3.04 13.95 -10.63
C PHE A 99 -3.92 15.14 -10.26
N SER A 100 -3.37 16.19 -9.65
CA SER A 100 -4.13 17.41 -9.33
C SER A 100 -4.62 18.10 -10.60
N GLU A 101 -3.76 18.20 -11.63
CA GLU A 101 -4.13 18.73 -12.94
C GLU A 101 -5.18 17.86 -13.63
N ALA A 102 -4.98 16.54 -13.67
CA ALA A 102 -5.92 15.62 -14.31
C ALA A 102 -7.30 15.63 -13.66
N CYS A 103 -7.37 15.76 -12.34
CA CYS A 103 -8.60 15.78 -11.55
C CYS A 103 -9.24 17.17 -11.44
N GLY A 104 -8.53 18.25 -11.83
CA GLY A 104 -9.00 19.63 -11.70
C GLY A 104 -9.16 20.09 -10.25
N ARG A 105 -8.52 19.40 -9.29
CA ARG A 105 -8.65 19.64 -7.84
C ARG A 105 -7.38 19.14 -7.11
N PRO A 106 -7.08 19.65 -5.91
CA PRO A 106 -6.01 19.11 -5.09
C PRO A 106 -6.24 17.64 -4.75
N VAL A 107 -5.21 16.83 -4.87
CA VAL A 107 -5.20 15.44 -4.42
C VAL A 107 -4.02 15.19 -3.48
N THR A 108 -4.09 14.15 -2.68
CA THR A 108 -2.99 13.71 -1.83
C THR A 108 -2.49 12.36 -2.32
N VAL A 109 -1.20 12.26 -2.61
CA VAL A 109 -0.59 11.00 -3.07
C VAL A 109 0.25 10.39 -1.95
N VAL A 110 0.20 9.08 -1.81
CA VAL A 110 0.94 8.30 -0.81
C VAL A 110 1.42 7.00 -1.45
N ASN A 111 2.55 6.45 -0.97
CA ASN A 111 2.99 5.13 -1.39
C ASN A 111 1.92 4.05 -1.09
N ASP A 112 1.77 3.04 -1.94
CA ASP A 112 0.73 2.01 -1.84
C ASP A 112 0.88 1.13 -0.57
N ALA A 113 2.10 0.78 -0.18
CA ALA A 113 2.34 0.05 1.06
C ALA A 113 2.09 0.92 2.30
N ASP A 114 2.47 2.20 2.26
CA ASP A 114 2.18 3.17 3.31
C ASP A 114 0.67 3.33 3.50
N ALA A 115 -0.08 3.48 2.41
CA ALA A 115 -1.54 3.53 2.45
C ALA A 115 -2.13 2.27 3.10
N ALA A 116 -1.69 1.09 2.66
CA ALA A 116 -2.18 -0.17 3.22
C ALA A 116 -1.86 -0.31 4.71
N GLY A 117 -0.65 0.08 5.14
CA GLY A 117 -0.25 0.06 6.54
C GLY A 117 -1.08 1.01 7.41
N LEU A 118 -1.33 2.24 6.93
CA LEU A 118 -2.18 3.20 7.61
C LEU A 118 -3.62 2.69 7.80
N ALA A 119 -4.19 2.06 6.76
CA ALA A 119 -5.52 1.47 6.86
C ALA A 119 -5.57 0.39 7.93
N GLU A 120 -4.58 -0.51 7.99
CA GLU A 120 -4.50 -1.56 9.00
C GLU A 120 -4.28 -1.00 10.41
N GLN A 121 -3.55 0.11 10.57
CA GLN A 121 -3.37 0.80 11.84
C GLN A 121 -4.66 1.45 12.32
N GLN A 122 -5.40 2.09 11.42
CA GLN A 122 -6.59 2.86 11.80
C GLN A 122 -7.84 1.97 11.95
N PHE A 123 -8.01 1.01 11.05
CA PHE A 123 -9.27 0.24 10.91
C PHE A 123 -9.08 -1.27 11.00
N GLY A 124 -7.86 -1.78 10.85
CA GLY A 124 -7.59 -3.19 10.63
C GLY A 124 -6.91 -3.93 11.79
N ALA A 125 -5.89 -4.70 11.45
CA ALA A 125 -5.23 -5.64 12.35
C ALA A 125 -4.36 -4.95 13.42
N ALA A 126 -3.91 -3.72 13.19
CA ALA A 126 -3.09 -2.96 14.13
C ALA A 126 -3.88 -1.86 14.87
N LYS A 127 -5.21 -1.85 14.77
CA LYS A 127 -6.04 -0.84 15.43
C LYS A 127 -5.82 -0.82 16.95
N GLY A 128 -5.48 0.36 17.47
CA GLY A 128 -5.22 0.56 18.89
C GLY A 128 -3.86 0.04 19.38
N GLN A 129 -2.97 -0.40 18.47
CA GLN A 129 -1.62 -0.82 18.80
C GLN A 129 -0.73 0.42 18.96
N ASP A 130 -0.15 0.59 20.15
CA ASP A 130 0.88 1.58 20.43
C ASP A 130 2.28 1.06 20.06
N GLY A 131 3.25 1.98 20.00
CA GLY A 131 4.63 1.68 19.65
C GLY A 131 4.85 1.54 18.15
N LEU A 132 5.88 0.80 17.77
CA LEU A 132 6.23 0.60 16.37
C LEU A 132 5.48 -0.59 15.78
N VAL A 133 4.67 -0.33 14.76
CA VAL A 133 4.03 -1.34 13.91
C VAL A 133 4.72 -1.34 12.55
N ILE A 134 5.07 -2.51 12.06
CA ILE A 134 5.60 -2.68 10.69
C ILE A 134 4.61 -3.51 9.89
N ALA A 135 3.97 -2.90 8.90
CA ALA A 135 3.16 -3.60 7.93
C ALA A 135 4.03 -3.97 6.71
N ALA A 136 3.98 -5.24 6.29
CA ALA A 136 4.68 -5.71 5.10
C ALA A 136 3.70 -6.33 4.11
N THR A 137 3.60 -5.78 2.91
CA THR A 137 2.79 -6.30 1.81
C THR A 137 3.62 -7.28 0.97
N LEU A 138 3.23 -8.55 0.99
CA LEU A 138 3.92 -9.63 0.28
C LEU A 138 3.21 -9.92 -1.04
N GLY A 139 3.79 -9.47 -2.15
CA GLY A 139 3.23 -9.58 -3.49
C GLY A 139 4.29 -9.88 -4.55
N THR A 140 4.31 -9.12 -5.65
CA THR A 140 5.36 -9.12 -6.67
C THR A 140 6.72 -8.81 -6.05
N GLY A 141 6.76 -7.79 -5.20
CA GLY A 141 7.87 -7.43 -4.31
C GLY A 141 7.45 -7.50 -2.84
N ILE A 142 8.14 -6.74 -2.00
CA ILE A 142 7.81 -6.51 -0.59
C ILE A 142 7.75 -5.01 -0.34
N GLY A 143 6.54 -4.47 -0.23
CA GLY A 143 6.33 -3.10 0.26
C GLY A 143 6.24 -3.06 1.78
N THR A 144 6.63 -1.95 2.40
CA THR A 144 6.59 -1.80 3.86
C THR A 144 6.06 -0.45 4.28
N ALA A 145 5.33 -0.42 5.39
CA ALA A 145 4.94 0.80 6.08
C ALA A 145 5.38 0.72 7.54
N LEU A 146 6.04 1.75 8.03
CA LEU A 146 6.39 1.92 9.43
C LEU A 146 5.45 2.92 10.08
N ILE A 147 4.80 2.53 11.17
CA ILE A 147 3.87 3.38 11.90
C ILE A 147 4.28 3.40 13.37
N PHE A 148 4.55 4.58 13.89
CA PHE A 148 4.91 4.77 15.29
C PHE A 148 3.83 5.57 16.01
N ASN A 149 3.18 4.95 17.00
CA ASN A 149 2.06 5.56 17.75
C ASN A 149 0.98 6.14 16.82
N GLY A 150 0.59 5.38 15.79
CA GLY A 150 -0.42 5.79 14.81
C GLY A 150 0.06 6.76 13.72
N GLN A 151 1.31 7.23 13.77
CA GLN A 151 1.88 8.14 12.80
C GLN A 151 2.76 7.40 11.78
N LEU A 152 2.51 7.64 10.50
CA LEU A 152 3.29 7.07 9.41
C LEU A 152 4.70 7.67 9.36
N ILE A 153 5.71 6.82 9.24
CA ILE A 153 7.06 7.16 8.80
C ILE A 153 7.11 6.81 7.29
N PRO A 154 6.95 7.79 6.39
CA PRO A 154 6.66 7.53 5.00
C PRO A 154 7.87 6.99 4.22
N ASN A 155 7.55 6.29 3.11
CA ASN A 155 8.53 5.86 2.09
C ASN A 155 9.61 4.92 2.64
N THR A 156 9.24 3.99 3.50
CA THR A 156 10.19 3.00 4.01
C THR A 156 10.27 1.81 3.07
N GLU A 157 11.48 1.50 2.60
CA GLU A 157 11.76 0.48 1.59
C GLU A 157 12.49 -0.74 2.19
N LEU A 158 11.96 -1.30 3.29
CA LEU A 158 12.59 -2.45 3.97
C LEU A 158 12.55 -3.75 3.14
N GLY A 159 11.78 -3.80 2.07
CA GLY A 159 11.85 -4.88 1.07
C GLY A 159 13.22 -4.97 0.37
N HIS A 160 13.98 -3.88 0.37
CA HIS A 160 15.33 -3.80 -0.21
C HIS A 160 16.46 -4.09 0.79
N LEU A 161 16.14 -4.51 2.03
CA LEU A 161 17.16 -4.93 2.98
C LEU A 161 17.99 -6.10 2.42
N GLU A 162 19.32 -6.02 2.57
CA GLU A 162 20.21 -7.12 2.20
C GLU A 162 20.16 -8.23 3.25
N LEU A 163 19.45 -9.32 2.97
CA LEU A 163 19.31 -10.46 3.88
C LEU A 163 20.53 -11.40 3.90
N LEU A 164 21.23 -11.51 2.79
CA LEU A 164 22.35 -12.42 2.61
C LEU A 164 23.42 -11.68 1.82
N LYS A 165 24.61 -11.56 2.39
CA LYS A 165 25.76 -10.89 1.77
C LYS A 165 25.93 -11.28 0.29
N GLY A 166 25.80 -10.29 -0.60
CA GLY A 166 25.96 -10.46 -2.05
C GLY A 166 24.81 -11.20 -2.76
N LYS A 167 23.67 -11.46 -2.11
CA LYS A 167 22.51 -12.15 -2.72
C LYS A 167 21.33 -11.24 -3.06
N GLY A 168 21.49 -9.95 -2.87
CA GLY A 168 20.48 -8.93 -3.21
C GLY A 168 19.41 -8.74 -2.15
N ASP A 169 18.35 -8.04 -2.55
CA ASP A 169 17.30 -7.53 -1.70
C ASP A 169 16.43 -8.62 -1.11
N ALA A 170 15.82 -8.33 0.04
CA ALA A 170 14.87 -9.20 0.73
C ALA A 170 13.73 -9.65 -0.18
N GLU A 171 13.19 -8.77 -1.00
CA GLU A 171 12.11 -9.08 -1.92
C GLU A 171 12.52 -10.15 -2.96
N LYS A 172 13.74 -10.10 -3.48
CA LYS A 172 14.29 -11.12 -4.41
C LYS A 172 14.50 -12.48 -3.76
N TYR A 173 14.35 -12.56 -2.43
CA TYR A 173 14.51 -13.79 -1.65
C TYR A 173 13.20 -14.28 -1.04
N ALA A 174 12.34 -13.37 -0.56
CA ALA A 174 11.20 -13.70 0.30
C ALA A 174 9.83 -13.18 -0.21
N ALA A 175 9.74 -12.45 -1.34
CA ALA A 175 8.46 -12.05 -1.91
C ALA A 175 7.58 -13.26 -2.26
N SER A 176 6.25 -13.07 -2.28
CA SER A 176 5.30 -14.13 -2.67
C SER A 176 5.54 -14.61 -4.10
N SER A 177 5.84 -13.71 -5.03
CA SER A 177 6.20 -14.04 -6.41
C SER A 177 7.40 -14.98 -6.52
N ILE A 178 8.40 -14.85 -5.61
CA ILE A 178 9.56 -15.75 -5.57
C ILE A 178 9.17 -17.14 -5.06
N ARG A 179 8.25 -17.23 -4.08
CA ARG A 179 7.69 -18.50 -3.64
C ARG A 179 7.03 -19.23 -4.82
N GLU A 180 6.22 -18.52 -5.59
CA GLU A 180 5.50 -19.07 -6.75
C GLU A 180 6.47 -19.48 -7.86
N LYS A 181 7.39 -18.60 -8.25
CA LYS A 181 8.40 -18.86 -9.27
C LYS A 181 9.26 -20.10 -8.98
N LEU A 182 9.52 -20.37 -7.69
CA LEU A 182 10.35 -21.50 -7.25
C LEU A 182 9.51 -22.72 -6.83
N ASP A 183 8.19 -22.71 -7.04
CA ASP A 183 7.25 -23.73 -6.60
C ASP A 183 7.49 -24.16 -5.14
N MET A 184 7.66 -23.16 -4.27
CA MET A 184 8.08 -23.38 -2.90
C MET A 184 6.87 -23.58 -1.98
N GLY A 185 6.84 -24.70 -1.25
CA GLY A 185 5.84 -24.93 -0.22
C GLY A 185 5.89 -23.88 0.89
N TYR A 186 4.74 -23.54 1.47
CA TYR A 186 4.59 -22.47 2.47
C TYR A 186 5.52 -22.61 3.68
N LYS A 187 5.71 -23.82 4.22
CA LYS A 187 6.61 -24.08 5.34
C LYS A 187 8.08 -23.76 5.02
N LYS A 188 8.52 -24.03 3.78
CA LYS A 188 9.87 -23.68 3.31
C LYS A 188 10.00 -22.17 3.10
N TRP A 189 8.95 -21.55 2.58
CA TRP A 189 8.90 -20.10 2.38
C TRP A 189 8.89 -19.35 3.73
N ALA A 190 8.14 -19.83 4.72
CA ALA A 190 8.10 -19.24 6.05
C ALA A 190 9.50 -19.15 6.69
N LYS A 191 10.40 -20.11 6.43
CA LYS A 191 11.80 -20.02 6.87
C LYS A 191 12.56 -18.86 6.23
N ARG A 192 12.19 -18.44 5.01
CA ARG A 192 12.75 -17.25 4.38
C ARG A 192 12.17 -15.98 5.00
N LEU A 193 10.86 -15.98 5.27
CA LEU A 193 10.19 -14.89 5.99
C LEU A 193 10.74 -14.73 7.41
N THR A 194 11.03 -15.83 8.12
CA THR A 194 11.69 -15.77 9.44
C THR A 194 12.98 -14.94 9.36
N LYS A 195 13.84 -15.17 8.38
CA LYS A 195 15.08 -14.40 8.23
C LYS A 195 14.81 -12.91 7.99
N TYR A 196 13.80 -12.61 7.18
CA TYR A 196 13.41 -11.23 6.88
C TYR A 196 12.87 -10.52 8.11
N TYR A 197 11.90 -11.11 8.79
CA TYR A 197 11.29 -10.51 9.99
C TYR A 197 12.27 -10.46 11.17
N SER A 198 13.12 -11.49 11.36
CA SER A 198 14.16 -11.46 12.41
C SER A 198 15.17 -10.33 12.23
N LEU A 199 15.48 -9.92 10.98
CA LEU A 199 16.37 -8.79 10.73
C LEU A 199 15.72 -7.47 11.15
N MET A 200 14.43 -7.28 10.81
CA MET A 200 13.68 -6.11 11.24
C MET A 200 13.45 -6.10 12.75
N GLU A 201 13.14 -7.26 13.35
CA GLU A 201 13.04 -7.43 14.81
C GLU A 201 14.33 -7.01 15.50
N PHE A 202 15.48 -7.43 15.00
CA PHE A 202 16.79 -7.12 15.59
C PHE A 202 17.13 -5.62 15.54
N TYR A 203 16.82 -4.95 14.43
CA TYR A 203 17.19 -3.54 14.25
C TYR A 203 16.16 -2.54 14.76
N LEU A 204 14.88 -2.89 14.74
CA LEU A 204 13.78 -1.94 14.94
C LEU A 204 12.92 -2.26 16.16
N ASP A 205 13.00 -3.48 16.72
CA ASP A 205 12.26 -3.94 17.89
C ASP A 205 10.76 -3.55 17.88
N PRO A 206 10.01 -3.92 16.82
CA PRO A 206 8.62 -3.50 16.69
C PRO A 206 7.72 -4.26 17.68
N GLN A 207 6.58 -3.66 18.04
CA GLN A 207 5.55 -4.27 18.88
C GLN A 207 4.64 -5.22 18.09
N LEU A 208 4.54 -5.00 16.76
CA LEU A 208 3.66 -5.81 15.91
C LEU A 208 4.15 -5.83 14.47
N PHE A 209 4.11 -7.01 13.85
CA PHE A 209 4.14 -7.15 12.39
C PHE A 209 2.75 -7.42 11.83
N VAL A 210 2.37 -6.72 10.75
CA VAL A 210 1.16 -6.99 9.99
C VAL A 210 1.53 -7.47 8.59
N VAL A 211 1.03 -8.64 8.19
CA VAL A 211 1.33 -9.23 6.87
C VAL A 211 0.17 -9.00 5.93
N GLY A 212 0.39 -8.13 4.94
CA GLY A 212 -0.54 -7.78 3.89
C GLY A 212 -0.22 -8.42 2.53
N GLY A 213 -0.88 -7.90 1.49
CA GLY A 213 -0.80 -8.41 0.13
C GLY A 213 -1.73 -9.60 -0.11
N GLY A 214 -1.79 -10.07 -1.35
CA GLY A 214 -2.72 -11.14 -1.75
C GLY A 214 -2.58 -12.45 -0.98
N VAL A 215 -1.36 -12.74 -0.51
CA VAL A 215 -1.05 -13.96 0.24
C VAL A 215 -1.59 -13.96 1.68
N SER A 216 -1.96 -12.80 2.22
CA SER A 216 -2.55 -12.70 3.58
C SER A 216 -3.83 -13.53 3.73
N ARG A 217 -4.56 -13.78 2.64
CA ARG A 217 -5.78 -14.62 2.60
C ARG A 217 -5.54 -16.09 2.94
N VAL A 218 -4.31 -16.54 2.85
CA VAL A 218 -3.90 -17.92 3.18
C VAL A 218 -2.82 -17.93 4.25
N SER A 219 -2.85 -16.93 5.13
CA SER A 219 -1.87 -16.69 6.20
C SER A 219 -1.71 -17.89 7.13
N GLU A 220 -2.78 -18.66 7.35
CA GLU A 220 -2.77 -19.90 8.15
C GLU A 220 -1.80 -20.97 7.61
N LYS A 221 -1.41 -20.88 6.33
CA LYS A 221 -0.48 -21.83 5.70
C LYS A 221 0.99 -21.53 5.99
N PHE A 222 1.32 -20.30 6.44
CA PHE A 222 2.72 -19.92 6.61
C PHE A 222 3.02 -19.15 7.90
N LEU A 223 2.13 -18.29 8.42
CA LEU A 223 2.38 -17.54 9.66
C LEU A 223 2.76 -18.43 10.84
N PRO A 224 2.11 -19.60 11.08
CA PRO A 224 2.48 -20.46 12.20
C PRO A 224 3.90 -21.05 12.12
N TYR A 225 4.58 -20.93 10.97
CA TYR A 225 5.93 -21.42 10.75
C TYR A 225 6.98 -20.31 10.70
N ILE A 226 6.60 -19.05 10.94
CA ILE A 226 7.54 -17.94 11.11
C ILE A 226 7.98 -17.93 12.56
N ASP A 227 9.27 -18.10 12.78
CA ASP A 227 9.88 -18.21 14.11
C ASP A 227 10.56 -16.89 14.48
N ILE A 228 9.81 -16.01 15.16
CA ILE A 228 10.21 -14.70 15.69
C ILE A 228 9.55 -14.47 17.05
N LYS A 229 10.01 -13.47 17.81
CA LYS A 229 9.46 -13.14 19.12
C LYS A 229 8.33 -12.14 19.03
N THR A 230 8.47 -11.15 18.16
CA THR A 230 7.45 -10.11 17.94
C THR A 230 6.16 -10.73 17.43
N PRO A 231 4.99 -10.37 17.97
CA PRO A 231 3.71 -10.79 17.41
C PRO A 231 3.60 -10.49 15.92
N ILE A 232 3.08 -11.45 15.14
CA ILE A 232 2.86 -11.31 13.70
C ILE A 232 1.44 -11.75 13.36
N VAL A 233 0.69 -10.90 12.66
CA VAL A 233 -0.71 -11.13 12.31
C VAL A 233 -0.97 -10.88 10.83
N ALA A 234 -2.04 -11.47 10.30
CA ALA A 234 -2.50 -11.17 8.96
C ALA A 234 -3.27 -9.84 8.92
N ALA A 235 -3.12 -9.10 7.83
CA ALA A 235 -3.93 -7.94 7.50
C ALA A 235 -5.41 -8.30 7.41
N LYS A 236 -6.29 -7.43 7.89
CA LYS A 236 -7.76 -7.63 7.90
C LYS A 236 -8.44 -7.02 6.68
N LEU A 237 -7.93 -5.89 6.18
CA LEU A 237 -8.57 -5.14 5.08
C LEU A 237 -8.20 -5.66 3.69
N HIS A 238 -7.24 -6.58 3.59
CA HIS A 238 -6.87 -7.26 2.34
C HIS A 238 -6.65 -6.29 1.16
N ASN A 239 -7.41 -6.50 0.06
CA ASN A 239 -7.32 -5.70 -1.17
C ASN A 239 -8.05 -4.35 -1.09
N GLU A 240 -8.57 -3.98 0.06
CA GLU A 240 -9.27 -2.70 0.29
C GLU A 240 -8.35 -1.70 0.98
N ALA A 241 -7.29 -2.19 1.63
CA ALA A 241 -6.39 -1.40 2.46
C ALA A 241 -5.78 -0.20 1.72
N GLY A 242 -5.33 -0.37 0.46
CA GLY A 242 -4.74 0.72 -0.33
C GLY A 242 -5.72 1.88 -0.55
N ILE A 243 -6.97 1.57 -0.95
CA ILE A 243 -8.02 2.57 -1.20
C ILE A 243 -8.41 3.26 0.11
N ILE A 244 -8.69 2.48 1.17
CA ILE A 244 -9.11 3.01 2.47
C ILE A 244 -8.01 3.87 3.08
N GLY A 245 -6.75 3.41 3.01
CA GLY A 245 -5.61 4.12 3.55
C GLY A 245 -5.30 5.42 2.81
N ALA A 246 -5.40 5.43 1.48
CA ALA A 246 -5.24 6.63 0.69
C ALA A 246 -6.32 7.68 1.02
N ALA A 247 -7.58 7.27 1.10
CA ALA A 247 -8.69 8.13 1.50
C ALA A 247 -8.48 8.71 2.91
N TYR A 248 -8.10 7.86 3.87
CA TYR A 248 -7.78 8.29 5.23
C TYR A 248 -6.61 9.27 5.27
N TYR A 249 -5.51 8.98 4.57
CA TYR A 249 -4.35 9.85 4.52
C TYR A 249 -4.69 11.24 3.96
N ALA A 250 -5.49 11.31 2.89
CA ALA A 250 -5.95 12.57 2.34
C ALA A 250 -6.82 13.35 3.33
N SER A 251 -7.71 12.69 4.07
CA SER A 251 -8.57 13.35 5.06
C SER A 251 -7.79 13.99 6.21
N VAL A 252 -6.64 13.40 6.59
CA VAL A 252 -5.78 13.94 7.65
C VAL A 252 -4.89 15.08 7.16
N LYS A 253 -4.46 15.03 5.87
CA LYS A 253 -3.54 16.03 5.29
C LYS A 253 -4.24 17.28 4.78
N GLN A 254 -5.53 17.24 4.51
CA GLN A 254 -6.32 18.37 4.01
C GLN A 254 -7.12 19.10 5.11
N GLN A 255 -6.98 18.68 6.38
CA GLN A 255 -7.45 19.41 7.54
C GLN A 255 -6.45 20.50 7.92
#